data_791c6b9cd97b347b6cbda6b07f4f7c2b
#
_entry.id   791c6b9cd97b347b6cbda6b07f4f7c2b
#
_cell.length_a   1.000
_cell.length_b   1.000
_cell.length_c   1.000
_cell.angle_alpha   90.00
_cell.angle_beta   90.00
_cell.angle_gamma   90.00
#
_symmetry.space_group_name_H-M   'P 1'
#
loop_
_entity.id
_entity.type
_entity.pdbx_description
1 polymer ?
#
loop_
_entity_poly.entity_id
_entity_poly.type
_entity_poly.pdbx_seq_one_letter_code
_entity_poly.pdbx_strand_id
1 'polypeptide(L)'
;MGTRREFVAWLSGLSLAGLARPLGADQAVEDKAGAAAQAWLDLVDGGRYGAGWDAAAPAFKSMVTRDEWDQAVHSVREPLGRCLSRTLRSHKLVDALPGGPRGPYVVLQFETDFEQKAGVVETVTPAFGSDDVWRVAGYFIR
;
A
#
# COMPACT_ATOMS: atom_id res chain seq x y z
N MET A 1 -2.78 22.41 5.03
CA MET A 1 -2.96 21.53 6.18
C MET A 1 -3.76 20.27 5.86
N GLY A 2 -4.31 20.12 4.68
CA GLY A 2 -5.03 18.94 4.26
C GLY A 2 -4.17 17.77 3.80
N THR A 3 -2.87 17.87 3.92
CA THR A 3 -1.94 16.95 3.28
C THR A 3 -1.59 15.71 4.11
N ARG A 4 -2.11 15.61 5.32
CA ARG A 4 -1.80 14.47 6.19
C ARG A 4 -2.39 13.14 5.71
N ARG A 5 -3.28 13.20 4.72
CA ARG A 5 -3.85 12.00 4.10
C ARG A 5 -2.94 11.40 3.04
N GLU A 6 -1.89 12.13 2.69
CA GLU A 6 -1.04 11.83 1.54
C GLU A 6 0.38 11.45 1.94
N PHE A 7 0.55 10.94 3.13
CA PHE A 7 1.86 10.47 3.52
C PHE A 7 2.19 9.17 2.77
N VAL A 8 3.45 9.01 2.44
CA VAL A 8 3.98 7.86 1.71
C VAL A 8 3.46 7.77 0.26
N ALA A 9 3.10 8.88 -0.31
CA ALA A 9 2.55 8.87 -1.67
C ALA A 9 3.65 8.96 -2.72
N TRP A 10 4.24 7.86 -3.05
CA TRP A 10 5.06 7.77 -4.26
C TRP A 10 4.21 7.66 -5.51
N LEU A 11 2.91 7.59 -5.33
CA LEU A 11 1.99 7.10 -6.35
C LEU A 11 1.31 8.17 -7.18
N SER A 12 1.49 9.44 -6.82
CA SER A 12 0.89 10.50 -7.62
C SER A 12 1.61 10.66 -8.95
N GLY A 13 0.86 10.56 -10.01
CA GLY A 13 1.39 10.75 -11.35
C GLY A 13 1.95 9.52 -12.03
N LEU A 14 1.55 8.35 -11.60
CA LEU A 14 2.02 7.11 -12.20
C LEU A 14 1.51 6.97 -13.63
N SER A 15 2.40 7.09 -14.58
CA SER A 15 2.15 6.73 -15.96
C SER A 15 2.70 5.33 -16.20
N LEU A 16 1.84 4.41 -16.56
CA LEU A 16 2.20 3.02 -16.67
C LEU A 16 2.36 2.62 -18.12
N ALA A 17 3.61 2.52 -18.56
CA ALA A 17 3.92 1.85 -19.81
C ALA A 17 4.09 0.35 -19.49
N GLY A 18 3.15 -0.46 -19.94
CA GLY A 18 3.19 -1.90 -19.71
C GLY A 18 4.24 -2.59 -20.58
N LEU A 19 5.02 -3.46 -19.98
CA LEU A 19 5.81 -4.43 -20.69
C LEU A 19 4.96 -5.68 -20.92
N ALA A 20 5.04 -6.24 -22.13
CA ALA A 20 4.34 -7.48 -22.43
C ALA A 20 5.00 -8.64 -21.64
N ARG A 21 4.22 -9.30 -20.76
CA ARG A 21 4.65 -10.47 -19.99
C ARG A 21 3.63 -11.59 -20.14
N PRO A 22 4.05 -12.84 -19.95
CA PRO A 22 3.09 -13.95 -19.91
C PRO A 22 2.05 -13.70 -18.79
N LEU A 23 0.78 -13.83 -19.12
CA LEU A 23 -0.32 -13.56 -18.18
C LEU A 23 -0.23 -14.39 -16.89
N GLY A 24 0.17 -15.65 -17.01
CA GLY A 24 0.29 -16.52 -15.84
C GLY A 24 1.39 -16.11 -14.88
N ALA A 25 2.52 -15.59 -15.38
CA ALA A 25 3.62 -15.10 -14.55
C ALA A 25 3.23 -13.84 -13.81
N ASP A 26 2.55 -12.90 -14.47
CA ASP A 26 2.09 -11.66 -13.85
C ASP A 26 1.02 -11.95 -12.79
N GLN A 27 0.11 -12.87 -13.07
CA GLN A 27 -0.91 -13.26 -12.10
C GLN A 27 -0.31 -13.85 -10.83
N ALA A 28 0.69 -14.74 -10.96
CA ALA A 28 1.36 -15.33 -9.81
C ALA A 28 2.09 -14.27 -8.96
N VAL A 29 2.73 -13.31 -9.61
CA VAL A 29 3.40 -12.19 -8.93
C VAL A 29 2.38 -11.32 -8.21
N GLU A 30 1.29 -10.97 -8.87
CA GLU A 30 0.26 -10.13 -8.30
C GLU A 30 -0.45 -10.82 -7.13
N ASP A 31 -0.64 -12.13 -7.18
CA ASP A 31 -1.21 -12.90 -6.08
C ASP A 31 -0.32 -12.84 -4.82
N LYS A 32 1.00 -12.97 -4.99
CA LYS A 32 1.95 -12.89 -3.88
C LYS A 32 2.02 -11.48 -3.29
N ALA A 33 2.05 -10.48 -4.15
CA ALA A 33 2.02 -9.09 -3.73
C ALA A 33 0.71 -8.75 -3.01
N GLY A 34 -0.41 -9.26 -3.53
CA GLY A 34 -1.72 -9.09 -2.93
C GLY A 34 -1.81 -9.72 -1.54
N ALA A 35 -1.23 -10.92 -1.36
CA ALA A 35 -1.18 -11.57 -0.07
C ALA A 35 -0.37 -10.76 0.94
N ALA A 36 0.76 -10.20 0.53
CA ALA A 36 1.57 -9.33 1.39
C ALA A 36 0.81 -8.06 1.77
N ALA A 37 0.11 -7.45 0.82
CA ALA A 37 -0.71 -6.27 1.09
C ALA A 37 -1.84 -6.58 2.07
N GLN A 38 -2.51 -7.71 1.91
CA GLN A 38 -3.60 -8.10 2.79
C GLN A 38 -3.11 -8.34 4.22
N ALA A 39 -2.02 -9.05 4.38
CA ALA A 39 -1.42 -9.29 5.69
C ALA A 39 -1.04 -7.97 6.38
N TRP A 40 -0.51 -7.03 5.61
CA TRP A 40 -0.15 -5.70 6.12
C TRP A 40 -1.38 -4.89 6.50
N LEU A 41 -2.42 -4.91 5.66
CA LEU A 41 -3.68 -4.22 5.95
C LEU A 41 -4.35 -4.78 7.19
N ASP A 42 -4.23 -6.08 7.45
CA ASP A 42 -4.77 -6.69 8.67
C ASP A 42 -4.14 -6.08 9.93
N LEU A 43 -2.85 -5.77 9.88
CA LEU A 43 -2.18 -5.08 10.99
C LEU A 43 -2.75 -3.67 11.20
N VAL A 44 -2.91 -2.93 10.13
CA VAL A 44 -3.46 -1.56 10.17
C VAL A 44 -4.91 -1.58 10.64
N ASP A 45 -5.72 -2.49 10.10
CA ASP A 45 -7.13 -2.64 10.49
C ASP A 45 -7.28 -2.98 11.97
N GLY A 46 -6.35 -3.74 12.51
CA GLY A 46 -6.32 -4.12 13.93
C GLY A 46 -5.76 -3.05 14.85
N GLY A 47 -5.41 -1.86 14.32
CA GLY A 47 -4.81 -0.80 15.13
C GLY A 47 -3.34 -1.04 15.47
N ARG A 48 -2.70 -2.03 14.86
CA ARG A 48 -1.30 -2.38 15.10
C ARG A 48 -0.39 -1.60 14.15
N TYR A 49 -0.46 -0.28 14.23
CA TYR A 49 0.20 0.61 13.28
C TYR A 49 1.72 0.48 13.31
N GLY A 50 2.31 0.42 14.49
CA GLY A 50 3.74 0.23 14.63
C GLY A 50 4.22 -1.10 14.05
N ALA A 51 3.44 -2.17 14.22
CA ALA A 51 3.74 -3.46 13.61
C ALA A 51 3.68 -3.38 12.07
N GLY A 52 2.77 -2.57 11.54
CA GLY A 52 2.70 -2.29 10.10
C GLY A 52 3.99 -1.62 9.60
N TRP A 53 4.50 -0.66 10.34
CA TRP A 53 5.78 -0.02 10.00
C TRP A 53 6.94 -1.03 10.07
N ASP A 54 6.98 -1.84 11.10
CA ASP A 54 8.03 -2.87 11.27
C ASP A 54 8.04 -3.85 10.09
N ALA A 55 6.87 -4.20 9.58
CA ALA A 55 6.71 -5.15 8.47
C ALA A 55 6.86 -4.50 7.07
N ALA A 56 6.96 -3.19 7.00
CA ALA A 56 7.02 -2.47 5.74
C ALA A 56 8.39 -2.61 5.06
N ALA A 57 8.44 -2.27 3.78
CA ALA A 57 9.67 -2.28 3.00
C ALA A 57 10.67 -1.24 3.52
N PRO A 58 11.98 -1.47 3.32
CA PRO A 58 13.00 -0.50 3.75
C PRO A 58 12.76 0.92 3.22
N ALA A 59 12.28 1.03 2.00
CA ALA A 59 11.98 2.33 1.40
C ALA A 59 10.87 3.07 2.14
N PHE A 60 9.85 2.36 2.61
CA PHE A 60 8.80 2.94 3.44
C PHE A 60 9.39 3.50 4.74
N LYS A 61 10.24 2.71 5.38
CA LYS A 61 10.86 3.08 6.66
C LYS A 61 11.83 4.25 6.53
N SER A 62 12.43 4.43 5.36
CA SER A 62 13.32 5.56 5.12
C SER A 62 12.58 6.87 4.87
N MET A 63 11.32 6.81 4.46
CA MET A 63 10.50 7.99 4.16
C MET A 63 9.77 8.54 5.37
N VAL A 64 9.43 7.69 6.33
CA VAL A 64 8.64 8.06 7.50
C VAL A 64 9.15 7.27 8.70
N THR A 65 9.32 7.95 9.82
CA THR A 65 9.70 7.26 11.05
C THR A 65 8.52 6.47 11.61
N ARG A 66 8.80 5.54 12.51
CA ARG A 66 7.77 4.76 13.15
C ARG A 66 6.74 5.62 13.88
N ASP A 67 7.20 6.65 14.58
CA ASP A 67 6.33 7.57 15.30
C ASP A 67 5.50 8.44 14.36
N GLU A 68 6.12 8.96 13.30
CA GLU A 68 5.40 9.75 12.29
C GLU A 68 4.31 8.91 11.61
N TRP A 69 4.63 7.67 11.28
CA TRP A 69 3.66 6.73 10.70
C TRP A 69 2.50 6.48 11.67
N ASP A 70 2.82 6.15 12.91
CA ASP A 70 1.81 5.86 13.92
C ASP A 70 0.84 7.03 14.09
N GLN A 71 1.35 8.24 14.20
CA GLN A 71 0.54 9.44 14.34
C GLN A 71 -0.31 9.71 13.10
N ALA A 72 0.30 9.59 11.92
CA ALA A 72 -0.38 9.89 10.66
C ALA A 72 -1.51 8.90 10.38
N VAL A 73 -1.25 7.60 10.51
CA VAL A 73 -2.27 6.59 10.24
C VAL A 73 -3.38 6.62 11.29
N HIS A 74 -3.02 6.88 12.53
CA HIS A 74 -3.99 7.04 13.61
C HIS A 74 -4.96 8.18 13.29
N SER A 75 -4.43 9.33 12.87
CA SER A 75 -5.27 10.50 12.57
C SER A 75 -6.21 10.28 11.38
N VAL A 76 -5.86 9.38 10.47
CA VAL A 76 -6.70 9.06 9.30
C VAL A 76 -7.67 7.92 9.60
N ARG A 77 -7.21 6.86 10.26
CA ARG A 77 -8.00 5.64 10.43
C ARG A 77 -8.98 5.71 11.60
N GLU A 78 -8.62 6.42 12.69
CA GLU A 78 -9.53 6.55 13.84
C GLU A 78 -10.88 7.15 13.49
N PRO A 79 -10.95 8.28 12.75
CA PRO A 79 -12.24 8.84 12.36
C PRO A 79 -13.06 7.95 11.43
N LEU A 80 -12.41 7.07 10.67
CA LEU A 80 -13.10 6.18 9.75
C LEU A 80 -13.77 4.99 10.45
N GLY A 81 -13.24 4.59 11.60
CA GLY A 81 -13.73 3.41 12.30
C GLY A 81 -13.23 2.10 11.67
N ARG A 82 -13.91 1.00 11.96
CA ARG A 82 -13.51 -0.31 11.49
C ARG A 82 -13.74 -0.47 9.98
N CYS A 83 -12.90 -1.25 9.35
CA CYS A 83 -13.14 -1.71 7.98
C CYS A 83 -14.27 -2.73 7.98
N LEU A 84 -15.33 -2.44 7.23
CA LEU A 84 -16.48 -3.32 7.09
C LEU A 84 -16.35 -4.24 5.89
N SER A 85 -15.82 -3.72 4.78
CA SER A 85 -15.59 -4.49 3.56
C SER A 85 -14.50 -3.83 2.74
N ARG A 86 -13.77 -4.64 1.98
CA ARG A 86 -12.70 -4.16 1.11
C ARG A 86 -12.70 -4.98 -0.18
N THR A 87 -12.76 -4.30 -1.32
CA THR A 87 -12.80 -4.94 -2.63
C THR A 87 -11.64 -4.44 -3.47
N LEU A 88 -10.84 -5.35 -4.02
CA LEU A 88 -9.78 -5.01 -4.96
C LEU A 88 -10.40 -4.54 -6.28
N ARG A 89 -10.08 -3.32 -6.70
CA ARG A 89 -10.59 -2.71 -7.93
C ARG A 89 -9.59 -2.72 -9.08
N SER A 90 -8.31 -2.60 -8.77
CA SER A 90 -7.27 -2.65 -9.80
C SER A 90 -5.96 -3.12 -9.22
N HIS A 91 -5.15 -3.71 -10.06
CA HIS A 91 -3.79 -4.12 -9.74
C HIS A 91 -2.90 -3.88 -10.95
N LYS A 92 -1.66 -3.46 -10.72
CA LYS A 92 -0.72 -3.17 -11.79
C LYS A 92 0.70 -3.48 -11.37
N LEU A 93 1.37 -4.30 -12.16
CA LEU A 93 2.79 -4.59 -11.98
C LEU A 93 3.60 -3.52 -12.72
N VAL A 94 4.53 -2.89 -12.01
CA VAL A 94 5.41 -1.85 -12.57
C VAL A 94 6.86 -2.10 -12.13
N ASP A 95 7.81 -1.69 -12.96
CA ASP A 95 9.23 -1.91 -12.68
C ASP A 95 9.86 -0.79 -11.86
N ALA A 96 9.22 0.37 -11.83
CA ALA A 96 9.74 1.53 -11.10
C ALA A 96 8.61 2.45 -10.68
N LEU A 97 8.86 3.20 -9.62
CA LEU A 97 8.00 4.30 -9.16
C LEU A 97 8.83 5.58 -9.10
N PRO A 98 8.22 6.74 -9.39
CA PRO A 98 8.93 8.03 -9.27
C PRO A 98 9.51 8.22 -7.87
N GLY A 99 10.80 8.50 -7.79
CA GLY A 99 11.48 8.75 -6.52
C GLY A 99 11.77 7.52 -5.67
N GLY A 100 11.39 6.33 -6.14
CA GLY A 100 11.62 5.08 -5.40
C GLY A 100 12.77 4.26 -5.98
N PRO A 101 13.23 3.25 -5.22
CA PRO A 101 14.16 2.25 -5.75
C PRO A 101 13.56 1.51 -6.94
N ARG A 102 14.41 0.88 -7.75
CA ARG A 102 13.90 0.03 -8.83
C ARG A 102 13.13 -1.16 -8.24
N GLY A 103 11.97 -1.43 -8.86
CA GLY A 103 11.08 -2.50 -8.45
C GLY A 103 11.57 -3.89 -8.79
N PRO A 104 10.62 -4.84 -8.91
CA PRO A 104 9.19 -4.61 -9.23
C PRO A 104 8.32 -4.17 -8.06
N TYR A 105 7.23 -3.53 -8.42
CA TYR A 105 6.16 -3.12 -7.49
C TYR A 105 4.82 -3.59 -8.06
N VAL A 106 3.86 -3.82 -7.18
CA VAL A 106 2.46 -4.00 -7.60
C VAL A 106 1.64 -2.89 -6.95
N VAL A 107 0.94 -2.10 -7.76
CA VAL A 107 0.06 -1.05 -7.28
C VAL A 107 -1.34 -1.62 -7.17
N LEU A 108 -1.86 -1.71 -5.96
CA LEU A 108 -3.19 -2.25 -5.67
C LEU A 108 -4.11 -1.12 -5.23
N GLN A 109 -5.28 -1.03 -5.85
CA GLN A 109 -6.31 -0.10 -5.40
C GLN A 109 -7.53 -0.86 -4.92
N PHE A 110 -7.95 -0.53 -3.71
CA PHE A 110 -9.12 -1.10 -3.06
C PHE A 110 -10.19 -0.03 -2.89
N GLU A 111 -11.43 -0.44 -3.03
CA GLU A 111 -12.57 0.32 -2.55
C GLU A 111 -12.97 -0.26 -1.21
N THR A 112 -12.97 0.56 -0.18
CA THR A 112 -13.15 0.13 1.19
C THR A 112 -14.29 0.89 1.84
N ASP A 113 -15.18 0.15 2.49
CA ASP A 113 -16.24 0.73 3.31
C ASP A 113 -15.82 0.63 4.77
N PHE A 114 -15.69 1.79 5.41
CA PHE A 114 -15.43 1.90 6.85
C PHE A 114 -16.73 2.26 7.57
N GLU A 115 -16.79 2.06 8.88
CA GLU A 115 -17.98 2.36 9.67
C GLU A 115 -18.49 3.77 9.44
N GLN A 116 -17.59 4.75 9.32
CA GLN A 116 -17.97 6.16 9.21
C GLN A 116 -17.89 6.71 7.79
N LYS A 117 -17.40 5.94 6.83
CA LYS A 117 -17.30 6.39 5.44
C LYS A 117 -17.20 5.21 4.48
N ALA A 118 -18.12 5.20 3.52
CA ALA A 118 -18.11 4.21 2.44
C ALA A 118 -17.34 4.73 1.23
N GLY A 119 -16.91 3.82 0.36
CA GLY A 119 -16.29 4.18 -0.92
C GLY A 119 -14.92 4.84 -0.83
N VAL A 120 -14.19 4.58 0.25
CA VAL A 120 -12.84 5.10 0.41
C VAL A 120 -11.88 4.33 -0.49
N VAL A 121 -11.00 5.04 -1.18
CA VAL A 121 -9.98 4.40 -2.03
C VAL A 121 -8.69 4.26 -1.23
N GLU A 122 -8.25 3.02 -1.07
CA GLU A 122 -6.95 2.71 -0.49
C GLU A 122 -6.01 2.23 -1.58
N THR A 123 -4.85 2.86 -1.72
CA THR A 123 -3.80 2.41 -2.62
C THR A 123 -2.67 1.82 -1.80
N VAL A 124 -2.37 0.55 -2.02
CA VAL A 124 -1.33 -0.18 -1.31
C VAL A 124 -0.33 -0.67 -2.34
N THR A 125 0.95 -0.43 -2.10
CA THR A 125 1.99 -0.75 -3.08
C THR A 125 3.06 -1.65 -2.46
N PRO A 126 2.91 -2.97 -2.58
CA PRO A 126 4.00 -3.89 -2.25
C PRO A 126 5.17 -3.73 -3.20
N ALA A 127 6.38 -3.86 -2.66
CA ALA A 127 7.63 -3.90 -3.41
C ALA A 127 8.31 -5.24 -3.19
N PHE A 128 8.94 -5.75 -4.25
CA PHE A 128 9.71 -6.98 -4.17
C PHE A 128 11.14 -6.67 -3.72
N GLY A 129 11.53 -7.23 -2.59
CA GLY A 129 12.84 -6.97 -2.00
C GLY A 129 13.95 -7.83 -2.61
N SER A 130 15.19 -7.44 -2.32
CA SER A 130 16.37 -8.22 -2.74
C SER A 130 16.46 -9.61 -2.09
N ASP A 131 15.70 -9.82 -1.03
CA ASP A 131 15.53 -11.11 -0.34
C ASP A 131 14.36 -11.94 -0.89
N ASP A 132 13.81 -11.53 -2.03
CA ASP A 132 12.66 -12.18 -2.68
C ASP A 132 11.38 -12.17 -1.84
N VAL A 133 11.23 -11.16 -0.99
CA VAL A 133 10.05 -10.99 -0.14
C VAL A 133 9.30 -9.71 -0.54
N TRP A 134 7.98 -9.84 -0.71
CA TRP A 134 7.09 -8.70 -0.94
C TRP A 134 6.80 -8.01 0.39
N ARG A 135 6.99 -6.69 0.43
CA ARG A 135 6.65 -5.84 1.60
C ARG A 135 6.02 -4.56 1.12
N VAL A 136 5.09 -4.04 1.89
CA VAL A 136 4.42 -2.78 1.53
C VAL A 136 5.42 -1.62 1.56
N ALA A 137 5.51 -0.91 0.45
CA ALA A 137 6.38 0.26 0.28
C ALA A 137 5.59 1.57 0.26
N GLY A 138 4.27 1.52 0.12
CA GLY A 138 3.44 2.71 0.12
C GLY A 138 2.01 2.41 0.50
N TYR A 139 1.37 3.36 1.17
CA TYR A 139 -0.04 3.33 1.52
C TYR A 139 -0.62 4.73 1.37
N PHE A 140 -1.69 4.82 0.62
CA PHE A 140 -2.37 6.09 0.36
C PHE A 140 -3.86 5.88 0.52
N ILE A 141 -4.53 6.81 1.16
CA ILE A 141 -5.97 6.72 1.42
C ILE A 141 -6.64 8.06 1.07
N ARG A 142 -7.78 8.00 0.38
CA ARG A 142 -8.55 9.19 0.01
C ARG A 142 -10.03 8.87 -0.15
#